data_d3ff1164aa91f68f6d363e361a7dc211
#
_entry.id   d3ff1164aa91f68f6d363e361a7dc211
#
_cell.length_a   1.000
_cell.length_b   1.000
_cell.length_c   1.000
_cell.angle_alpha   90.00
_cell.angle_beta   90.00
_cell.angle_gamma   90.00
#
_symmetry.space_group_name_H-M   'P 1'
#
loop_
_entity.id
_entity.type
_entity.pdbx_description
1 polymer ?
#
loop_
_entity_poly.entity_id
_entity_poly.type
_entity_poly.pdbx_seq_one_letter_code
_entity_poly.pdbx_strand_id
1 'polypeptide(L)'
;MARRNAEFIVRFSTAYPFRLPEDSMVCVYCCDSYSDPAMYRRHMEEEHQNFNVRMAFVHCSEGYIKVDCTELRCRLCSEPFDALEDVAQHLFHKHEQPLNLSFELGMQPFKLEKDKLICAICRAKSLCLRQLSRHTQTHFLKYTCEACGKSYATMTPLKHHITYSHTGQERICRKCKKTFSSLTEKRQHLQDSKSCWSHLCNVCGERFLSWTIKQAHLTEVHGAPKRTYVCPECLEVFPDRKKFRVHFKILHTDDNFVCTCCGLKFDTKRNLENHRVVHTKEKLFPCPVCSKSFPRKKNLVQHMWIHSELKRFSCTLCNKQFNQRVSWKTHMKYYHPDLVNYDGMQNNNAKMVLTALRNDE
;
A
#
# COMPACT_ATOMS: atom_id res chain seq x y z
N MET A 1 5.06 1.10 32.11
CA MET A 1 3.99 0.16 32.55
C MET A 1 3.57 -0.79 31.42
N ALA A 2 3.16 -0.35 30.23
CA ALA A 2 2.76 -1.23 29.13
C ALA A 2 3.79 -2.36 28.78
N ARG A 3 5.09 -2.03 28.74
CA ARG A 3 6.13 -3.03 28.56
C ARG A 3 6.14 -4.10 29.65
N ARG A 4 5.94 -3.70 30.91
CA ARG A 4 5.90 -4.65 32.04
C ARG A 4 4.68 -5.57 31.93
N ASN A 5 3.51 -5.07 31.55
CA ASN A 5 2.33 -5.91 31.29
C ASN A 5 2.62 -6.93 30.18
N ALA A 6 3.21 -6.48 29.06
CA ALA A 6 3.58 -7.37 27.96
C ALA A 6 4.57 -8.47 28.39
N GLU A 7 5.54 -8.14 29.25
CA GLU A 7 6.50 -9.11 29.81
C GLU A 7 5.81 -10.22 30.59
N PHE A 8 4.84 -9.89 31.43
CA PHE A 8 4.07 -10.89 32.18
C PHE A 8 3.19 -11.77 31.28
N ILE A 9 2.50 -11.15 30.31
CA ILE A 9 1.62 -11.90 29.41
C ILE A 9 2.45 -12.87 28.54
N VAL A 10 3.55 -12.45 27.94
CA VAL A 10 4.43 -13.31 27.14
C VAL A 10 4.99 -14.45 27.99
N ARG A 11 5.31 -14.19 29.26
CA ARG A 11 5.88 -15.20 30.18
C ARG A 11 4.86 -16.26 30.58
N PHE A 12 3.62 -15.86 30.86
CA PHE A 12 2.60 -16.72 31.46
C PHE A 12 1.48 -17.13 30.51
N SER A 13 1.61 -16.85 29.21
CA SER A 13 0.67 -17.30 28.19
C SER A 13 1.37 -17.82 26.93
N THR A 14 0.59 -18.43 26.03
CA THR A 14 1.04 -18.84 24.70
C THR A 14 0.93 -17.71 23.66
N ALA A 15 1.07 -16.45 24.09
CA ALA A 15 1.22 -15.31 23.20
C ALA A 15 2.66 -15.25 22.68
N TYR A 16 2.92 -15.72 21.47
CA TYR A 16 4.27 -15.84 20.92
C TYR A 16 4.72 -14.57 20.22
N PRO A 17 5.77 -13.88 20.73
CA PRO A 17 6.26 -12.63 20.15
C PRO A 17 7.06 -12.88 18.87
N PHE A 18 6.77 -12.14 17.80
CA PHE A 18 7.48 -12.26 16.52
C PHE A 18 7.81 -10.91 15.89
N ARG A 19 8.79 -10.92 14.96
CA ARG A 19 9.09 -9.79 14.08
C ARG A 19 8.59 -10.09 12.66
N LEU A 20 8.25 -9.03 11.93
CA LEU A 20 7.78 -9.13 10.56
C LEU A 20 8.55 -8.14 9.66
N PRO A 21 9.80 -8.44 9.31
CA PRO A 21 10.61 -7.57 8.46
C PRO A 21 10.06 -7.49 7.03
N GLU A 22 9.56 -8.61 6.49
CA GLU A 22 8.94 -8.69 5.17
C GLU A 22 7.58 -9.41 5.25
N ASP A 23 7.40 -10.51 4.53
CA ASP A 23 6.18 -11.33 4.54
C ASP A 23 6.38 -12.69 5.26
N SER A 24 7.41 -12.81 6.10
CA SER A 24 7.69 -13.99 6.94
C SER A 24 7.76 -13.61 8.40
N MET A 25 7.36 -14.54 9.27
CA MET A 25 7.52 -14.41 10.71
C MET A 25 8.97 -14.72 11.09
N VAL A 26 9.58 -13.86 11.88
CA VAL A 26 10.96 -14.05 12.36
C VAL A 26 10.93 -14.17 13.88
N CYS A 27 11.54 -15.23 14.38
CA CYS A 27 11.69 -15.46 15.80
C CYS A 27 12.47 -14.32 16.45
N VAL A 28 11.99 -13.82 17.59
CA VAL A 28 12.65 -12.74 18.33
C VAL A 28 13.89 -13.22 19.08
N TYR A 29 14.03 -14.53 19.28
CA TYR A 29 15.12 -15.15 20.06
C TYR A 29 16.28 -15.64 19.20
N CYS A 30 16.01 -16.49 18.18
CA CYS A 30 17.03 -17.08 17.31
C CYS A 30 17.15 -16.40 15.94
N CYS A 31 16.22 -15.54 15.57
CA CYS A 31 16.12 -14.87 14.27
C CYS A 31 15.78 -15.78 13.09
N ASP A 32 15.37 -17.02 13.31
CA ASP A 32 14.89 -17.92 12.27
C ASP A 32 13.58 -17.43 11.65
N SER A 33 13.39 -17.71 10.37
CA SER A 33 12.30 -17.19 9.56
C SER A 33 11.32 -18.30 9.17
N TYR A 34 10.04 -18.06 9.41
CA TYR A 34 8.94 -19.00 9.17
C TYR A 34 7.90 -18.38 8.25
N SER A 35 7.51 -19.09 7.20
CA SER A 35 6.40 -18.72 6.32
C SER A 35 5.07 -19.29 6.81
N ASP A 36 5.08 -20.43 7.50
CA ASP A 36 3.92 -21.10 8.08
C ASP A 36 3.82 -20.77 9.59
N PRO A 37 2.71 -20.13 10.03
CA PRO A 37 2.49 -19.82 11.44
C PRO A 37 2.46 -21.05 12.37
N ALA A 38 1.98 -22.19 11.90
CA ALA A 38 1.95 -23.42 12.70
C ALA A 38 3.35 -23.95 13.01
N MET A 39 4.26 -23.88 12.03
CA MET A 39 5.67 -24.23 12.22
C MET A 39 6.36 -23.27 13.19
N TYR A 40 6.00 -21.98 13.13
CA TYR A 40 6.51 -20.98 14.07
C TYR A 40 6.06 -21.27 15.51
N ARG A 41 4.78 -21.59 15.74
CA ARG A 41 4.28 -21.94 17.08
C ARG A 41 4.98 -23.17 17.64
N ARG A 42 5.13 -24.23 16.82
CA ARG A 42 5.86 -25.44 17.21
C ARG A 42 7.30 -25.12 17.62
N HIS A 43 8.02 -24.36 16.82
CA HIS A 43 9.37 -23.90 17.15
C HIS A 43 9.43 -23.15 18.49
N MET A 44 8.45 -22.26 18.74
CA MET A 44 8.39 -21.54 20.03
C MET A 44 8.13 -22.45 21.23
N GLU A 45 7.37 -23.53 21.05
CA GLU A 45 7.08 -24.52 22.09
C GLU A 45 8.25 -25.47 22.34
N GLU A 46 8.93 -25.91 21.30
CA GLU A 46 10.01 -26.88 21.40
C GLU A 46 11.35 -26.23 21.84
N GLU A 47 11.70 -25.07 21.27
CA GLU A 47 13.03 -24.49 21.45
C GLU A 47 13.08 -23.33 22.45
N HIS A 48 11.96 -22.65 22.71
CA HIS A 48 11.92 -21.45 23.54
C HIS A 48 11.00 -21.55 24.76
N GLN A 49 11.03 -22.67 25.47
CA GLN A 49 10.23 -22.88 26.70
C GLN A 49 10.64 -21.91 27.83
N ASN A 50 11.93 -21.58 27.93
CA ASN A 50 12.47 -20.63 28.89
C ASN A 50 12.62 -19.25 28.23
N PHE A 51 11.57 -18.42 28.33
CA PHE A 51 11.57 -17.11 27.68
C PHE A 51 12.55 -16.14 28.35
N ASN A 52 13.57 -15.73 27.61
CA ASN A 52 14.30 -14.54 27.96
C ASN A 52 13.51 -13.30 27.51
N VAL A 53 12.63 -12.82 28.38
CA VAL A 53 11.73 -11.71 28.10
C VAL A 53 12.49 -10.46 27.64
N ARG A 54 13.71 -10.21 28.12
CA ARG A 54 14.51 -9.07 27.70
C ARG A 54 14.86 -9.12 26.21
N MET A 55 15.14 -10.30 25.65
CA MET A 55 15.45 -10.45 24.23
C MET A 55 14.24 -10.16 23.34
N ALA A 56 13.04 -10.58 23.72
CA ALA A 56 11.81 -10.28 22.99
C ALA A 56 11.60 -8.77 22.80
N PHE A 57 12.11 -7.95 23.71
CA PHE A 57 11.92 -6.51 23.75
C PHE A 57 13.12 -5.66 23.29
N VAL A 58 14.25 -6.27 22.95
CA VAL A 58 15.47 -5.54 22.53
C VAL A 58 15.20 -4.62 21.33
N HIS A 59 14.36 -5.07 20.40
CA HIS A 59 14.03 -4.33 19.18
C HIS A 59 12.78 -3.44 19.30
N CYS A 60 12.14 -3.38 20.48
CA CYS A 60 10.93 -2.60 20.75
C CYS A 60 11.24 -1.41 21.65
N SER A 61 12.06 -0.48 21.16
CA SER A 61 12.40 0.74 21.91
C SER A 61 11.21 1.70 22.06
N GLU A 62 10.33 1.74 21.06
CA GLU A 62 9.14 2.62 21.04
C GLU A 62 8.00 1.90 20.30
N GLY A 63 7.17 1.13 20.97
CA GLY A 63 6.02 0.55 20.29
C GLY A 63 5.48 -0.72 20.90
N TYR A 64 4.54 -1.30 20.18
CA TYR A 64 3.88 -2.53 20.56
C TYR A 64 4.63 -3.75 20.02
N ILE A 65 4.70 -4.82 20.82
CA ILE A 65 5.15 -6.12 20.36
C ILE A 65 4.03 -6.79 19.55
N LYS A 66 4.41 -7.39 18.42
CA LYS A 66 3.51 -8.27 17.67
C LYS A 66 3.55 -9.65 18.31
N VAL A 67 2.37 -10.19 18.61
CA VAL A 67 2.21 -11.51 19.21
C VAL A 67 1.21 -12.35 18.44
N ASP A 68 1.53 -13.61 18.21
CA ASP A 68 0.59 -14.61 17.70
C ASP A 68 -0.26 -15.10 18.86
N CYS A 69 -1.58 -14.90 18.77
CA CYS A 69 -2.58 -15.28 19.76
C CYS A 69 -3.56 -16.32 19.22
N THR A 70 -3.19 -17.09 18.19
CA THR A 70 -4.08 -18.04 17.51
C THR A 70 -4.54 -19.14 18.48
N GLU A 71 -3.63 -19.66 19.30
CA GLU A 71 -3.90 -20.70 20.30
C GLU A 71 -3.54 -20.17 21.70
N LEU A 72 -4.22 -19.08 22.07
CA LEU A 72 -3.91 -18.35 23.30
C LEU A 72 -4.40 -19.11 24.53
N ARG A 73 -3.47 -19.47 25.43
CA ARG A 73 -3.73 -20.17 26.69
C ARG A 73 -2.90 -19.63 27.83
N CYS A 74 -3.39 -19.75 29.04
CA CYS A 74 -2.59 -19.55 30.24
C CYS A 74 -1.61 -20.71 30.42
N ARG A 75 -0.32 -20.46 30.65
CA ARG A 75 0.69 -21.51 30.90
C ARG A 75 0.60 -22.12 32.30
N LEU A 76 -0.07 -21.43 33.24
CA LEU A 76 -0.18 -21.88 34.63
C LEU A 76 -1.34 -22.87 34.83
N CYS A 77 -2.44 -22.71 34.10
CA CYS A 77 -3.65 -23.56 34.29
C CYS A 77 -4.22 -24.09 32.96
N SER A 78 -3.55 -23.82 31.81
CA SER A 78 -3.95 -24.28 30.46
C SER A 78 -5.32 -23.81 29.99
N GLU A 79 -5.95 -22.86 30.69
CA GLU A 79 -7.23 -22.27 30.30
C GLU A 79 -7.10 -21.49 28.99
N PRO A 80 -7.99 -21.72 27.99
CA PRO A 80 -7.95 -21.06 26.70
C PRO A 80 -8.62 -19.68 26.74
N PHE A 81 -8.14 -18.74 25.89
CA PHE A 81 -8.67 -17.38 25.78
C PHE A 81 -8.72 -16.91 24.33
N ASP A 82 -9.66 -16.01 24.06
CA ASP A 82 -9.81 -15.42 22.72
C ASP A 82 -9.11 -14.06 22.55
N ALA A 83 -8.94 -13.33 23.65
CA ALA A 83 -8.33 -12.00 23.63
C ALA A 83 -7.20 -11.87 24.66
N LEU A 84 -6.25 -10.95 24.38
CA LEU A 84 -5.14 -10.66 25.31
C LEU A 84 -5.61 -10.01 26.61
N GLU A 85 -6.67 -9.24 26.52
CA GLU A 85 -7.31 -8.58 27.67
C GLU A 85 -7.85 -9.61 28.66
N ASP A 86 -8.47 -10.68 28.18
CA ASP A 86 -9.02 -11.74 29.01
C ASP A 86 -7.91 -12.51 29.76
N VAL A 87 -6.81 -12.82 29.04
CA VAL A 87 -5.63 -13.43 29.68
C VAL A 87 -5.02 -12.51 30.72
N ALA A 88 -4.95 -11.20 30.46
CA ALA A 88 -4.40 -10.24 31.41
C ALA A 88 -5.25 -10.18 32.70
N GLN A 89 -6.58 -10.14 32.58
CA GLN A 89 -7.51 -10.19 33.72
C GLN A 89 -7.39 -11.51 34.49
N HIS A 90 -7.35 -12.63 33.77
CA HIS A 90 -7.20 -13.95 34.35
C HIS A 90 -5.87 -14.07 35.13
N LEU A 91 -4.74 -13.65 34.56
CA LEU A 91 -3.45 -13.67 35.24
C LEU A 91 -3.43 -12.77 36.48
N PHE A 92 -4.11 -11.62 36.43
CA PHE A 92 -4.23 -10.73 37.57
C PHE A 92 -5.09 -11.30 38.69
N HIS A 93 -6.31 -11.77 38.37
CA HIS A 93 -7.29 -12.21 39.40
C HIS A 93 -7.06 -13.63 39.92
N LYS A 94 -6.67 -14.57 39.05
CA LYS A 94 -6.55 -15.99 39.42
C LYS A 94 -5.13 -16.38 39.84
N HIS A 95 -4.12 -15.72 39.24
CA HIS A 95 -2.72 -16.05 39.49
C HIS A 95 -1.95 -14.92 40.19
N GLU A 96 -2.64 -13.88 40.64
CA GLU A 96 -2.10 -12.75 41.43
C GLU A 96 -0.83 -12.12 40.78
N GLN A 97 -0.74 -12.17 39.45
CA GLN A 97 0.40 -11.59 38.76
C GLN A 97 0.33 -10.06 38.81
N PRO A 98 1.46 -9.35 39.04
CA PRO A 98 1.48 -7.90 39.24
C PRO A 98 1.33 -7.11 37.94
N LEU A 99 0.21 -7.35 37.23
CA LEU A 99 -0.22 -6.63 36.03
C LEU A 99 -0.94 -5.34 36.42
N ASN A 100 -0.76 -4.28 35.65
CA ASN A 100 -1.51 -3.06 35.83
C ASN A 100 -2.56 -2.92 34.71
N LEU A 101 -3.80 -3.31 35.03
CA LEU A 101 -4.91 -3.31 34.07
C LEU A 101 -5.39 -1.92 33.64
N SER A 102 -4.97 -0.85 34.34
CA SER A 102 -5.27 0.53 33.94
C SER A 102 -4.40 1.03 32.80
N PHE A 103 -3.36 0.29 32.43
CA PHE A 103 -2.47 0.61 31.31
C PHE A 103 -2.64 -0.39 30.16
N GLU A 104 -2.37 0.08 28.95
CA GLU A 104 -2.33 -0.78 27.77
C GLU A 104 -1.37 -1.97 27.93
N LEU A 105 -1.69 -3.06 27.26
CA LEU A 105 -0.89 -4.28 27.30
C LEU A 105 0.43 -4.19 26.54
N GLY A 106 0.61 -3.17 25.69
CA GLY A 106 1.83 -2.98 24.90
C GLY A 106 2.04 -4.00 23.79
N MET A 107 0.97 -4.68 23.37
CA MET A 107 1.02 -5.75 22.37
C MET A 107 0.03 -5.52 21.23
N GLN A 108 0.39 -6.02 20.05
CA GLN A 108 -0.49 -6.09 18.88
C GLN A 108 -0.88 -7.55 18.64
N PRO A 109 -2.16 -7.94 18.82
CA PRO A 109 -2.61 -9.31 18.62
C PRO A 109 -2.70 -9.65 17.13
N PHE A 110 -2.23 -10.85 16.79
CA PHE A 110 -2.41 -11.49 15.51
C PHE A 110 -3.02 -12.87 15.71
N LYS A 111 -4.04 -13.20 14.91
CA LYS A 111 -4.55 -14.58 14.76
C LYS A 111 -4.12 -15.05 13.37
N LEU A 112 -3.14 -15.96 13.34
CA LEU A 112 -2.47 -16.41 12.13
C LEU A 112 -2.85 -17.87 11.86
N GLU A 113 -3.91 -18.06 11.11
CA GLU A 113 -4.29 -19.36 10.56
C GLU A 113 -3.66 -19.55 9.18
N LYS A 114 -3.43 -20.81 8.82
CA LYS A 114 -2.96 -21.15 7.48
C LYS A 114 -3.99 -20.65 6.46
N ASP A 115 -3.54 -19.90 5.47
CA ASP A 115 -4.35 -19.34 4.39
C ASP A 115 -5.41 -18.30 4.79
N LYS A 116 -5.51 -17.91 6.08
CA LYS A 116 -6.45 -16.89 6.55
C LYS A 116 -5.72 -15.75 7.26
N LEU A 117 -5.55 -14.64 6.56
CA LEU A 117 -4.93 -13.43 7.10
C LEU A 117 -6.00 -12.42 7.49
N ILE A 118 -6.52 -12.57 8.71
CA ILE A 118 -7.63 -11.77 9.24
C ILE A 118 -7.15 -10.95 10.44
N CYS A 119 -7.52 -9.68 10.50
CA CYS A 119 -7.22 -8.83 11.65
C CYS A 119 -7.91 -9.37 12.92
N ALA A 120 -7.15 -9.58 13.98
CA ALA A 120 -7.68 -10.09 15.25
C ALA A 120 -8.68 -9.12 15.89
N ILE A 121 -8.61 -7.82 15.58
CA ILE A 121 -9.44 -6.76 16.19
C ILE A 121 -10.74 -6.53 15.41
N CYS A 122 -10.67 -6.25 14.10
CA CYS A 122 -11.83 -5.85 13.29
C CYS A 122 -12.23 -6.87 12.23
N ARG A 123 -11.62 -8.04 12.21
CA ARG A 123 -11.88 -9.15 11.27
C ARG A 123 -11.63 -8.82 9.78
N ALA A 124 -11.03 -7.68 9.46
CA ALA A 124 -10.69 -7.32 8.08
C ALA A 124 -9.69 -8.31 7.47
N LYS A 125 -9.98 -8.81 6.27
CA LYS A 125 -9.10 -9.72 5.52
C LYS A 125 -7.95 -8.97 4.85
N SER A 126 -6.78 -9.59 4.79
CA SER A 126 -5.57 -9.04 4.18
C SER A 126 -4.93 -10.02 3.21
N LEU A 127 -4.21 -9.50 2.21
CA LEU A 127 -3.57 -10.30 1.16
C LEU A 127 -2.25 -10.96 1.58
N CYS A 128 -1.54 -10.35 2.52
CA CYS A 128 -0.25 -10.84 3.01
C CYS A 128 0.00 -10.35 4.44
N LEU A 129 0.90 -11.01 5.15
CA LEU A 129 1.27 -10.67 6.54
C LEU A 129 1.69 -9.21 6.70
N ARG A 130 2.45 -8.67 5.74
CA ARG A 130 2.87 -7.27 5.76
C ARG A 130 1.69 -6.29 5.66
N GLN A 131 0.67 -6.61 4.87
CA GLN A 131 -0.54 -5.80 4.78
C GLN A 131 -1.36 -5.90 6.07
N LEU A 132 -1.52 -7.11 6.62
CA LEU A 132 -2.15 -7.33 7.90
C LEU A 132 -1.47 -6.53 9.01
N SER A 133 -0.14 -6.62 9.12
CA SER A 133 0.63 -5.85 10.10
C SER A 133 0.40 -4.35 9.99
N ARG A 134 0.42 -3.80 8.78
CA ARG A 134 0.17 -2.38 8.55
C ARG A 134 -1.26 -1.97 8.87
N HIS A 135 -2.24 -2.83 8.58
CA HIS A 135 -3.63 -2.62 8.96
C HIS A 135 -3.79 -2.69 10.48
N THR A 136 -3.25 -3.71 11.15
CA THR A 136 -3.33 -3.84 12.62
C THR A 136 -2.75 -2.60 13.32
N GLN A 137 -1.66 -2.02 12.79
CA GLN A 137 -1.09 -0.77 13.32
C GLN A 137 -2.08 0.40 13.31
N THR A 138 -3.09 0.42 12.43
CA THR A 138 -4.08 1.51 12.40
C THR A 138 -4.97 1.56 13.63
N HIS A 139 -5.13 0.44 14.35
CA HIS A 139 -5.87 0.39 15.61
C HIS A 139 -5.09 0.96 16.80
N PHE A 140 -3.78 1.23 16.62
CA PHE A 140 -2.87 1.69 17.67
C PHE A 140 -2.26 3.07 17.35
N LEU A 141 -3.01 3.95 16.69
CA LEU A 141 -2.55 5.29 16.33
C LEU A 141 -2.66 6.24 17.53
N LYS A 142 -1.52 6.71 18.05
CA LYS A 142 -1.44 7.56 19.24
C LYS A 142 -0.98 8.98 18.96
N TYR A 143 -0.18 9.18 17.92
CA TYR A 143 0.53 10.44 17.67
C TYR A 143 -0.04 11.09 16.41
N THR A 144 -0.65 12.26 16.58
CA THR A 144 -1.27 13.00 15.47
C THR A 144 -0.43 14.22 15.09
N CYS A 145 -0.25 14.45 13.80
CA CYS A 145 0.38 15.65 13.28
C CYS A 145 -0.58 16.85 13.39
N GLU A 146 -0.23 17.85 14.17
CA GLU A 146 -1.05 19.05 14.39
C GLU A 146 -1.26 19.86 13.10
N ALA A 147 -0.29 19.85 12.18
CA ALA A 147 -0.37 20.61 10.95
C ALA A 147 -1.29 20.00 9.86
N CYS A 148 -1.51 18.68 9.84
CA CYS A 148 -2.30 18.03 8.78
C CYS A 148 -3.22 16.90 9.25
N GLY A 149 -3.32 16.61 10.55
CA GLY A 149 -4.20 15.61 11.15
C GLY A 149 -3.81 14.14 10.88
N LYS A 150 -2.68 13.84 10.24
CA LYS A 150 -2.23 12.46 10.04
C LYS A 150 -1.75 11.83 11.33
N SER A 151 -2.23 10.62 11.62
CA SER A 151 -1.89 9.90 12.85
C SER A 151 -0.90 8.75 12.59
N TYR A 152 -0.09 8.47 13.61
CA TYR A 152 1.00 7.48 13.58
C TYR A 152 1.00 6.66 14.88
N ALA A 153 1.45 5.39 14.79
CA ALA A 153 1.51 4.51 15.95
C ALA A 153 2.67 4.84 16.90
N THR A 154 3.75 5.46 16.40
CA THR A 154 4.92 5.85 17.19
C THR A 154 5.39 7.26 16.86
N MET A 155 6.18 7.85 17.74
CA MET A 155 6.72 9.21 17.58
C MET A 155 7.72 9.32 16.43
N THR A 156 8.50 8.28 16.15
CA THR A 156 9.55 8.32 15.11
C THR A 156 8.99 8.53 13.69
N PRO A 157 7.96 7.80 13.22
CA PRO A 157 7.30 8.09 11.95
C PRO A 157 6.63 9.47 11.90
N LEU A 158 6.07 9.96 13.03
CA LEU A 158 5.52 11.31 13.10
C LEU A 158 6.62 12.37 12.91
N LYS A 159 7.73 12.28 13.65
CA LYS A 159 8.88 13.19 13.48
C LYS A 159 9.38 13.19 12.03
N HIS A 160 9.52 12.00 11.44
CA HIS A 160 9.91 11.86 10.04
C HIS A 160 8.91 12.52 9.08
N HIS A 161 7.61 12.35 9.31
CA HIS A 161 6.57 12.99 8.54
C HIS A 161 6.64 14.52 8.66
N ILE A 162 6.75 15.08 9.88
CA ILE A 162 6.86 16.52 10.09
C ILE A 162 8.08 17.08 9.34
N THR A 163 9.24 16.45 9.51
CA THR A 163 10.49 16.85 8.85
C THR A 163 10.36 16.85 7.32
N TYR A 164 9.74 15.82 6.73
CA TYR A 164 9.66 15.73 5.26
C TYR A 164 8.47 16.45 4.64
N SER A 165 7.35 16.58 5.37
CA SER A 165 6.12 17.17 4.79
C SER A 165 5.90 18.62 5.19
N HIS A 166 6.50 19.10 6.29
CA HIS A 166 6.22 20.44 6.82
C HIS A 166 7.46 21.34 6.91
N THR A 167 8.69 20.80 6.91
CA THR A 167 9.92 21.61 7.03
C THR A 167 10.60 21.88 5.67
N GLY A 168 9.97 21.58 4.54
CA GLY A 168 10.51 21.88 3.21
C GLY A 168 11.67 21.00 2.73
N GLN A 169 12.09 19.98 3.49
CA GLN A 169 13.12 19.02 3.08
C GLN A 169 12.71 18.15 1.88
N GLU A 170 11.45 18.20 1.47
CA GLU A 170 10.98 17.58 0.22
C GLU A 170 11.72 18.09 -1.02
N ARG A 171 12.34 19.26 -0.95
CA ARG A 171 13.04 19.92 -2.06
C ARG A 171 14.49 19.48 -2.22
N ILE A 172 14.99 18.57 -1.36
CA ILE A 172 16.39 18.09 -1.43
C ILE A 172 16.45 16.74 -2.18
N CYS A 173 17.35 16.61 -3.14
CA CYS A 173 17.65 15.31 -3.75
C CYS A 173 18.41 14.43 -2.75
N ARG A 174 17.87 13.27 -2.42
CA ARG A 174 18.49 12.36 -1.45
C ARG A 174 19.83 11.77 -1.90
N LYS A 175 20.07 11.71 -3.21
CA LYS A 175 21.31 11.17 -3.79
C LYS A 175 22.44 12.20 -3.87
N CYS A 176 22.20 13.28 -4.60
CA CYS A 176 23.24 14.31 -4.80
C CYS A 176 23.15 15.48 -3.81
N LYS A 177 22.19 15.44 -2.86
CA LYS A 177 21.97 16.50 -1.84
C LYS A 177 21.63 17.89 -2.37
N LYS A 178 21.47 18.06 -3.67
CA LYS A 178 21.08 19.35 -4.28
C LYS A 178 19.70 19.78 -3.78
N THR A 179 19.60 21.05 -3.39
CA THR A 179 18.35 21.71 -2.99
C THR A 179 17.68 22.37 -4.20
N PHE A 180 16.36 22.45 -4.18
CA PHE A 180 15.56 23.02 -5.27
C PHE A 180 14.59 24.06 -4.70
N SER A 181 14.25 25.07 -5.48
CA SER A 181 13.29 26.12 -5.10
C SER A 181 11.85 25.56 -5.10
N SER A 182 11.57 24.57 -5.98
CA SER A 182 10.26 23.97 -6.14
C SER A 182 10.32 22.44 -6.30
N LEU A 183 9.18 21.76 -6.04
CA LEU A 183 9.03 20.33 -6.32
C LEU A 183 9.07 20.02 -7.82
N THR A 184 8.69 20.97 -8.66
CA THR A 184 8.75 20.84 -10.12
C THR A 184 10.19 20.77 -10.62
N GLU A 185 11.06 21.64 -10.15
CA GLU A 185 12.49 21.59 -10.46
C GLU A 185 13.15 20.30 -9.98
N LYS A 186 12.83 19.84 -8.76
CA LYS A 186 13.31 18.54 -8.27
C LYS A 186 12.84 17.38 -9.15
N ARG A 187 11.59 17.41 -9.62
CA ARG A 187 11.08 16.38 -10.54
C ARG A 187 11.82 16.42 -11.88
N GLN A 188 12.08 17.62 -12.40
CA GLN A 188 12.85 17.80 -13.61
C GLN A 188 14.27 17.26 -13.45
N HIS A 189 14.97 17.65 -12.38
CA HIS A 189 16.28 17.10 -12.03
C HIS A 189 16.28 15.56 -12.00
N LEU A 190 15.26 14.92 -11.40
CA LEU A 190 15.17 13.47 -11.35
C LEU A 190 14.84 12.84 -12.73
N GLN A 191 14.27 13.58 -13.67
CA GLN A 191 14.10 13.11 -15.04
C GLN A 191 15.41 13.15 -15.83
N ASP A 192 16.20 14.20 -15.63
CA ASP A 192 17.40 14.48 -16.40
C ASP A 192 18.65 13.75 -15.84
N SER A 193 18.71 13.55 -14.53
CA SER A 193 19.88 12.97 -13.85
C SER A 193 19.73 11.48 -13.57
N LYS A 194 20.15 10.61 -14.48
CA LYS A 194 20.14 9.13 -14.29
C LYS A 194 20.93 8.68 -13.05
N SER A 195 22.03 9.37 -12.70
CA SER A 195 22.83 9.09 -11.51
C SER A 195 22.04 9.21 -10.19
N CYS A 196 20.99 10.03 -10.18
CA CYS A 196 20.13 10.26 -9.03
C CYS A 196 18.96 9.25 -8.92
N TRP A 197 18.80 8.36 -9.88
CA TRP A 197 17.77 7.33 -9.87
C TRP A 197 18.06 6.27 -8.79
N SER A 198 17.03 5.87 -8.06
CA SER A 198 17.17 5.05 -6.86
C SER A 198 17.24 3.54 -7.12
N HIS A 199 16.77 3.07 -8.27
CA HIS A 199 16.66 1.64 -8.56
C HIS A 199 17.80 1.17 -9.47
N LEU A 200 18.81 0.51 -8.87
CA LEU A 200 19.94 -0.07 -9.59
C LEU A 200 19.60 -1.48 -10.09
N CYS A 201 19.93 -1.78 -11.34
CA CYS A 201 19.98 -3.16 -11.83
C CYS A 201 21.26 -3.83 -11.33
N ASN A 202 21.14 -4.92 -10.59
CA ASN A 202 22.30 -5.61 -10.02
C ASN A 202 23.05 -6.45 -11.05
N VAL A 203 22.46 -6.66 -12.25
CA VAL A 203 23.07 -7.47 -13.33
C VAL A 203 23.94 -6.58 -14.23
N CYS A 204 23.39 -5.45 -14.72
CA CYS A 204 24.10 -4.59 -15.68
C CYS A 204 24.53 -3.23 -15.08
N GLY A 205 24.21 -2.92 -13.83
CA GLY A 205 24.57 -1.64 -13.20
C GLY A 205 23.72 -0.45 -13.65
N GLU A 206 22.78 -0.63 -14.55
CA GLU A 206 21.93 0.46 -15.04
C GLU A 206 20.94 0.94 -13.95
N ARG A 207 20.66 2.27 -13.94
CA ARG A 207 19.77 2.88 -12.96
C ARG A 207 18.42 3.25 -13.58
N PHE A 208 17.37 3.13 -12.77
CA PHE A 208 15.99 3.40 -13.18
C PHE A 208 15.30 4.35 -12.22
N LEU A 209 14.42 5.18 -12.76
CA LEU A 209 13.63 6.14 -11.99
C LEU A 209 12.59 5.45 -11.08
N SER A 210 12.02 4.34 -11.53
CA SER A 210 11.04 3.59 -10.76
C SER A 210 11.32 2.09 -10.77
N TRP A 211 10.82 1.42 -9.73
CA TRP A 211 10.88 -0.04 -9.63
C TRP A 211 10.18 -0.76 -10.79
N THR A 212 9.08 -0.19 -11.29
CA THR A 212 8.32 -0.77 -12.41
C THR A 212 9.16 -0.80 -13.70
N ILE A 213 9.88 0.30 -13.98
CA ILE A 213 10.76 0.37 -15.15
C ILE A 213 11.93 -0.61 -15.00
N LYS A 214 12.52 -0.71 -13.79
CA LYS A 214 13.55 -1.73 -13.51
C LYS A 214 13.04 -3.15 -13.74
N GLN A 215 11.80 -3.47 -13.33
CA GLN A 215 11.24 -4.82 -13.54
C GLN A 215 10.99 -5.11 -15.03
N ALA A 216 10.50 -4.13 -15.80
CA ALA A 216 10.37 -4.26 -17.25
C ALA A 216 11.73 -4.55 -17.91
N HIS A 217 12.75 -3.76 -17.56
CA HIS A 217 14.12 -3.98 -18.03
C HIS A 217 14.67 -5.38 -17.66
N LEU A 218 14.47 -5.83 -16.40
CA LEU A 218 14.89 -7.17 -15.98
C LEU A 218 14.24 -8.29 -16.83
N THR A 219 12.98 -8.11 -17.18
CA THR A 219 12.24 -9.07 -18.02
C THR A 219 12.68 -9.00 -19.48
N GLU A 220 12.85 -7.81 -20.04
CA GLU A 220 13.14 -7.58 -21.46
C GLU A 220 14.62 -7.84 -21.81
N VAL A 221 15.55 -7.41 -20.93
CA VAL A 221 17.00 -7.48 -21.21
C VAL A 221 17.66 -8.70 -20.58
N HIS A 222 17.23 -9.09 -19.39
CA HIS A 222 17.85 -10.20 -18.63
C HIS A 222 17.00 -11.46 -18.59
N GLY A 223 15.86 -11.52 -19.31
CA GLY A 223 15.02 -12.71 -19.38
C GLY A 223 14.37 -13.11 -18.06
N ALA A 224 14.33 -12.19 -17.06
CA ALA A 224 13.73 -12.50 -15.76
C ALA A 224 12.24 -12.84 -15.93
N PRO A 225 11.72 -13.86 -15.21
CA PRO A 225 10.32 -14.25 -15.34
C PRO A 225 9.40 -13.12 -14.94
N LYS A 226 8.35 -12.88 -15.75
CA LYS A 226 7.32 -11.89 -15.43
C LYS A 226 6.55 -12.34 -14.21
N ARG A 227 6.52 -11.50 -13.18
CA ARG A 227 5.79 -11.79 -11.94
C ARG A 227 4.29 -11.86 -12.20
N THR A 228 3.68 -12.94 -11.80
CA THR A 228 2.23 -13.13 -11.74
C THR A 228 1.77 -13.10 -10.28
N TYR A 229 0.51 -12.79 -10.06
CA TYR A 229 -0.10 -12.70 -8.73
C TYR A 229 -1.31 -13.62 -8.71
N VAL A 230 -1.26 -14.65 -7.90
CA VAL A 230 -2.34 -15.63 -7.74
C VAL A 230 -3.23 -15.20 -6.57
N CYS A 231 -4.54 -15.22 -6.78
CA CYS A 231 -5.50 -14.98 -5.70
C CYS A 231 -5.55 -16.21 -4.78
N PRO A 232 -5.33 -16.07 -3.46
CA PRO A 232 -5.35 -17.22 -2.55
C PRO A 232 -6.77 -17.80 -2.33
N GLU A 233 -7.83 -17.01 -2.60
CA GLU A 233 -9.21 -17.43 -2.37
C GLU A 233 -9.84 -18.14 -3.58
N CYS A 234 -9.54 -17.67 -4.81
CA CYS A 234 -10.16 -18.21 -6.05
C CYS A 234 -9.14 -18.71 -7.07
N LEU A 235 -7.84 -18.67 -6.76
CA LEU A 235 -6.73 -19.13 -7.60
C LEU A 235 -6.60 -18.40 -8.96
N GLU A 236 -7.35 -17.32 -9.19
CA GLU A 236 -7.26 -16.53 -10.41
C GLU A 236 -5.90 -15.82 -10.50
N VAL A 237 -5.29 -15.84 -11.69
CA VAL A 237 -3.93 -15.35 -11.94
C VAL A 237 -3.96 -13.97 -12.61
N PHE A 238 -3.25 -13.02 -12.01
CA PHE A 238 -3.17 -11.64 -12.50
C PHE A 238 -1.74 -11.28 -12.94
N PRO A 239 -1.59 -10.64 -14.11
CA PRO A 239 -0.28 -10.17 -14.56
C PRO A 239 0.17 -8.87 -13.85
N ASP A 240 -0.74 -8.20 -13.16
CA ASP A 240 -0.52 -6.90 -12.52
C ASP A 240 -1.03 -6.91 -11.07
N ARG A 241 -0.15 -6.49 -10.15
CA ARG A 241 -0.44 -6.38 -8.72
C ARG A 241 -1.64 -5.45 -8.42
N LYS A 242 -1.84 -4.42 -9.24
CA LYS A 242 -2.97 -3.48 -9.03
C LYS A 242 -4.30 -4.18 -9.33
N LYS A 243 -4.38 -4.90 -10.46
CA LYS A 243 -5.57 -5.68 -10.83
C LYS A 243 -5.88 -6.73 -9.79
N PHE A 244 -4.87 -7.50 -9.35
CA PHE A 244 -5.01 -8.47 -8.27
C PHE A 244 -5.57 -7.86 -6.98
N ARG A 245 -5.03 -6.71 -6.53
CA ARG A 245 -5.52 -6.03 -5.31
C ARG A 245 -6.95 -5.54 -5.43
N VAL A 246 -7.33 -5.01 -6.59
CA VAL A 246 -8.71 -4.56 -6.86
C VAL A 246 -9.66 -5.75 -6.86
N HIS A 247 -9.32 -6.83 -7.56
CA HIS A 247 -10.07 -8.09 -7.56
C HIS A 247 -10.31 -8.61 -6.13
N PHE A 248 -9.22 -8.76 -5.37
CA PHE A 248 -9.31 -9.28 -4.00
C PHE A 248 -10.19 -8.39 -3.11
N LYS A 249 -10.01 -7.06 -3.18
CA LYS A 249 -10.80 -6.12 -2.39
C LYS A 249 -12.29 -6.19 -2.74
N ILE A 250 -12.64 -6.32 -4.01
CA ILE A 250 -14.04 -6.31 -4.47
C ILE A 250 -14.74 -7.62 -4.18
N LEU A 251 -14.07 -8.78 -4.41
CA LEU A 251 -14.70 -10.08 -4.35
C LEU A 251 -14.52 -10.82 -3.02
N HIS A 252 -13.38 -10.61 -2.35
CA HIS A 252 -13.02 -11.41 -1.17
C HIS A 252 -12.97 -10.62 0.13
N THR A 253 -13.33 -9.34 0.11
CA THR A 253 -13.45 -8.54 1.34
C THR A 253 -14.74 -7.75 1.36
N ASP A 254 -15.19 -7.38 2.57
CA ASP A 254 -16.33 -6.49 2.79
C ASP A 254 -15.93 -5.00 2.76
N ASP A 255 -14.61 -4.71 2.64
CA ASP A 255 -14.07 -3.34 2.54
C ASP A 255 -14.21 -2.79 1.11
N ASN A 256 -15.41 -2.86 0.55
CA ASN A 256 -15.77 -2.34 -0.76
C ASN A 256 -16.90 -1.31 -0.66
N PHE A 257 -17.06 -0.51 -1.71
CA PHE A 257 -18.09 0.52 -1.81
C PHE A 257 -19.17 0.04 -2.77
N VAL A 258 -20.36 -0.22 -2.25
CA VAL A 258 -21.48 -0.76 -3.03
C VAL A 258 -22.36 0.36 -3.56
N CYS A 259 -22.74 0.31 -4.84
CA CYS A 259 -23.74 1.19 -5.42
C CYS A 259 -25.15 0.73 -4.98
N THR A 260 -25.87 1.58 -4.28
CA THR A 260 -27.23 1.27 -3.79
C THR A 260 -28.25 1.11 -4.91
N CYS A 261 -28.00 1.67 -6.10
CA CYS A 261 -28.93 1.59 -7.24
C CYS A 261 -28.79 0.32 -8.08
N CYS A 262 -27.58 -0.27 -8.17
CA CYS A 262 -27.32 -1.40 -9.08
C CYS A 262 -26.48 -2.53 -8.44
N GLY A 263 -26.11 -2.43 -7.16
CA GLY A 263 -25.34 -3.45 -6.45
C GLY A 263 -23.87 -3.58 -6.88
N LEU A 264 -23.37 -2.82 -7.85
CA LEU A 264 -21.98 -2.89 -8.29
C LEU A 264 -21.02 -2.46 -7.18
N LYS A 265 -19.96 -3.24 -6.98
CA LYS A 265 -18.93 -3.02 -5.96
C LYS A 265 -17.73 -2.28 -6.54
N PHE A 266 -17.16 -1.37 -5.76
CA PHE A 266 -15.99 -0.56 -6.13
C PHE A 266 -14.92 -0.61 -5.07
N ASP A 267 -13.66 -0.53 -5.49
CA ASP A 267 -12.47 -0.53 -4.63
C ASP A 267 -12.28 0.76 -3.84
N THR A 268 -12.82 1.89 -4.34
CA THR A 268 -12.70 3.21 -3.71
C THR A 268 -14.01 3.99 -3.76
N LYS A 269 -14.24 4.85 -2.77
CA LYS A 269 -15.37 5.80 -2.73
C LYS A 269 -15.42 6.68 -3.98
N ARG A 270 -14.25 7.16 -4.45
CA ARG A 270 -14.14 7.97 -5.67
C ARG A 270 -14.66 7.23 -6.93
N ASN A 271 -14.36 5.92 -7.04
CA ASN A 271 -14.85 5.12 -8.16
C ASN A 271 -16.37 4.93 -8.10
N LEU A 272 -16.92 4.73 -6.90
CA LEU A 272 -18.37 4.71 -6.69
C LEU A 272 -19.01 6.05 -7.05
N GLU A 273 -18.48 7.17 -6.59
CA GLU A 273 -18.99 8.52 -6.91
C GLU A 273 -18.96 8.78 -8.43
N ASN A 274 -17.85 8.43 -9.09
CA ASN A 274 -17.75 8.51 -10.55
C ASN A 274 -18.75 7.59 -11.28
N HIS A 275 -19.13 6.45 -10.69
CA HIS A 275 -20.13 5.56 -11.25
C HIS A 275 -21.56 6.09 -11.03
N ARG A 276 -21.89 6.69 -9.87
CA ARG A 276 -23.25 7.20 -9.55
C ARG A 276 -23.82 8.12 -10.61
N VAL A 277 -22.97 8.83 -11.33
CA VAL A 277 -23.34 9.67 -12.46
C VAL A 277 -24.10 8.91 -13.58
N VAL A 278 -23.90 7.60 -13.69
CA VAL A 278 -24.65 6.77 -14.65
C VAL A 278 -26.15 6.73 -14.30
N HIS A 279 -26.46 6.77 -12.99
CA HIS A 279 -27.82 6.75 -12.50
C HIS A 279 -28.47 8.15 -12.45
N THR A 280 -27.72 9.16 -11.97
CA THR A 280 -28.25 10.53 -11.83
C THR A 280 -28.31 11.29 -13.15
N LYS A 281 -27.48 10.88 -14.15
CA LYS A 281 -27.31 11.55 -15.44
C LYS A 281 -26.93 13.04 -15.34
N GLU A 282 -26.53 13.49 -14.16
CA GLU A 282 -26.09 14.86 -13.90
C GLU A 282 -24.82 15.20 -14.67
N LYS A 283 -24.79 16.42 -15.22
CA LYS A 283 -23.66 16.96 -15.98
C LYS A 283 -23.10 18.17 -15.25
N LEU A 284 -22.36 17.92 -14.17
CA LEU A 284 -21.86 18.96 -13.25
C LEU A 284 -20.71 19.81 -13.80
N PHE A 285 -20.12 19.44 -14.93
CA PHE A 285 -18.94 20.09 -15.49
C PHE A 285 -19.27 20.77 -16.81
N PRO A 286 -19.70 22.06 -16.81
CA PRO A 286 -19.97 22.81 -18.02
C PRO A 286 -18.66 23.20 -18.73
N CYS A 287 -18.68 23.22 -20.05
CA CYS A 287 -17.59 23.74 -20.85
C CYS A 287 -17.65 25.28 -20.84
N PRO A 288 -16.57 25.99 -20.49
CA PRO A 288 -16.55 27.44 -20.47
C PRO A 288 -16.55 28.09 -21.87
N VAL A 289 -16.32 27.29 -22.93
CA VAL A 289 -16.23 27.78 -24.32
C VAL A 289 -17.49 27.48 -25.13
N CYS A 290 -18.22 26.41 -24.78
CA CYS A 290 -19.46 26.05 -25.48
C CYS A 290 -20.51 25.53 -24.48
N SER A 291 -21.80 25.45 -24.92
CA SER A 291 -22.91 25.06 -24.06
C SER A 291 -22.96 23.60 -23.61
N LYS A 292 -21.90 22.80 -23.90
CA LYS A 292 -21.87 21.37 -23.55
C LYS A 292 -21.43 21.16 -22.11
N SER A 293 -22.17 20.33 -21.38
CA SER A 293 -21.84 19.92 -20.01
C SER A 293 -21.52 18.45 -19.94
N PHE A 294 -20.61 18.07 -19.03
CA PHE A 294 -20.08 16.72 -18.90
C PHE A 294 -20.32 16.16 -17.51
N PRO A 295 -20.54 14.84 -17.40
CA PRO A 295 -20.78 14.19 -16.12
C PRO A 295 -19.51 14.00 -15.28
N ARG A 296 -18.32 14.12 -15.89
CA ARG A 296 -17.03 13.93 -15.21
C ARG A 296 -16.00 14.98 -15.64
N LYS A 297 -15.22 15.50 -14.71
CA LYS A 297 -14.11 16.45 -14.98
C LYS A 297 -13.17 15.93 -16.08
N LYS A 298 -12.85 14.63 -16.09
CA LYS A 298 -12.01 14.00 -17.10
C LYS A 298 -12.57 14.16 -18.52
N ASN A 299 -13.89 14.02 -18.67
CA ASN A 299 -14.56 14.13 -19.97
C ASN A 299 -14.57 15.59 -20.45
N LEU A 300 -14.79 16.54 -19.52
CA LEU A 300 -14.64 17.97 -19.83
C LEU A 300 -13.21 18.29 -20.29
N VAL A 301 -12.18 17.89 -19.54
CA VAL A 301 -10.78 18.14 -19.92
C VAL A 301 -10.46 17.53 -21.30
N GLN A 302 -10.97 16.33 -21.57
CA GLN A 302 -10.81 15.70 -22.89
C GLN A 302 -11.56 16.48 -24.00
N HIS A 303 -12.74 17.01 -23.70
CA HIS A 303 -13.49 17.86 -24.63
C HIS A 303 -12.81 19.21 -24.87
N MET A 304 -12.22 19.85 -23.83
CA MET A 304 -11.55 21.15 -23.97
C MET A 304 -10.47 21.15 -25.07
N TRP A 305 -9.87 20.00 -25.38
CA TRP A 305 -8.92 19.90 -26.49
C TRP A 305 -9.53 20.17 -27.88
N ILE A 306 -10.84 20.13 -28.02
CA ILE A 306 -11.52 20.50 -29.28
C ILE A 306 -11.39 22.00 -29.54
N HIS A 307 -11.39 22.79 -28.46
CA HIS A 307 -11.25 24.25 -28.50
C HIS A 307 -9.80 24.73 -28.55
N SER A 308 -8.84 23.83 -28.41
CA SER A 308 -7.42 24.15 -28.48
C SER A 308 -6.92 24.10 -29.93
N GLU A 309 -6.17 25.11 -30.33
CA GLU A 309 -5.47 25.11 -31.62
C GLU A 309 -4.36 24.07 -31.70
N LEU A 310 -3.85 23.61 -30.52
CA LEU A 310 -2.79 22.61 -30.42
C LEU A 310 -3.32 21.21 -30.75
N LYS A 311 -2.87 20.65 -31.85
CA LYS A 311 -3.14 19.29 -32.26
C LYS A 311 -2.16 18.34 -31.55
N ARG A 312 -2.68 17.44 -30.68
CA ARG A 312 -1.85 16.57 -29.84
C ARG A 312 -1.35 15.31 -30.53
N PHE A 313 -2.00 14.93 -31.61
CA PHE A 313 -1.71 13.69 -32.32
C PHE A 313 -1.52 14.00 -33.80
N SER A 314 -0.41 13.56 -34.36
CA SER A 314 -0.13 13.67 -35.79
C SER A 314 0.06 12.30 -36.41
N CYS A 315 -0.40 12.13 -37.62
CA CYS A 315 -0.05 10.98 -38.43
C CYS A 315 1.29 11.22 -39.10
N THR A 316 2.27 10.38 -38.86
CA THR A 316 3.61 10.48 -39.43
C THR A 316 3.67 10.16 -40.93
N LEU A 317 2.63 9.56 -41.48
CA LEU A 317 2.57 9.13 -42.87
C LEU A 317 1.92 10.17 -43.79
N CYS A 318 0.87 10.84 -43.31
CA CYS A 318 0.15 11.85 -44.11
C CYS A 318 0.09 13.24 -43.46
N ASN A 319 0.81 13.45 -42.37
CA ASN A 319 0.89 14.69 -41.59
C ASN A 319 -0.46 15.25 -41.09
N LYS A 320 -1.57 14.51 -41.19
CA LYS A 320 -2.85 14.93 -40.60
C LYS A 320 -2.75 14.98 -39.07
N GLN A 321 -3.33 16.02 -38.50
CA GLN A 321 -3.27 16.30 -37.08
C GLN A 321 -4.66 16.16 -36.43
N PHE A 322 -4.68 15.68 -35.18
CA PHE A 322 -5.91 15.36 -34.43
C PHE A 322 -5.84 15.87 -33.00
N ASN A 323 -6.96 16.32 -32.46
CA ASN A 323 -7.09 16.75 -31.06
C ASN A 323 -7.31 15.56 -30.12
N GLN A 324 -7.91 14.47 -30.62
CA GLN A 324 -8.28 13.29 -29.83
C GLN A 324 -7.58 12.04 -30.34
N ARG A 325 -7.14 11.19 -29.37
CA ARG A 325 -6.49 9.90 -29.68
C ARG A 325 -7.42 8.95 -30.45
N VAL A 326 -8.72 9.01 -30.14
CA VAL A 326 -9.72 8.15 -30.83
C VAL A 326 -9.79 8.49 -32.31
N SER A 327 -9.89 9.77 -32.65
CA SER A 327 -9.92 10.25 -34.05
C SER A 327 -8.63 9.88 -34.81
N TRP A 328 -7.46 10.01 -34.15
CA TRP A 328 -6.20 9.56 -34.72
C TRP A 328 -6.15 8.04 -34.91
N LYS A 329 -6.58 7.22 -33.93
CA LYS A 329 -6.65 5.75 -34.05
C LYS A 329 -7.61 5.31 -35.16
N THR A 330 -8.77 5.97 -35.27
CA THR A 330 -9.73 5.73 -36.35
C THR A 330 -9.10 6.05 -37.70
N HIS A 331 -8.44 7.18 -37.83
CA HIS A 331 -7.71 7.53 -39.05
C HIS A 331 -6.65 6.49 -39.41
N MET A 332 -5.81 6.06 -38.45
CA MET A 332 -4.80 5.02 -38.68
C MET A 332 -5.42 3.72 -39.18
N LYS A 333 -6.50 3.29 -38.55
CA LYS A 333 -7.21 2.06 -38.91
C LYS A 333 -7.77 2.06 -40.34
N TYR A 334 -8.32 3.22 -40.76
CA TYR A 334 -8.96 3.31 -42.09
C TYR A 334 -8.02 3.67 -43.23
N TYR A 335 -7.01 4.50 -42.96
CA TYR A 335 -6.13 5.02 -44.00
C TYR A 335 -4.74 4.36 -44.03
N HIS A 336 -4.36 3.66 -42.94
CA HIS A 336 -3.05 2.99 -42.81
C HIS A 336 -3.19 1.62 -42.11
N PRO A 337 -4.03 0.70 -42.64
CA PRO A 337 -4.36 -0.56 -42.00
C PRO A 337 -3.17 -1.51 -41.82
N ASP A 338 -2.15 -1.42 -42.69
CA ASP A 338 -0.98 -2.31 -42.67
C ASP A 338 -0.04 -2.08 -41.49
N LEU A 339 -0.20 -1.01 -40.75
CA LEU A 339 0.60 -0.68 -39.55
C LEU A 339 -0.14 -1.09 -38.28
N VAL A 340 -0.29 -2.38 -38.04
CA VAL A 340 -1.18 -2.93 -37.00
C VAL A 340 -0.70 -2.79 -35.55
N ASN A 341 0.51 -2.35 -35.28
CA ASN A 341 1.01 -2.21 -33.89
C ASN A 341 0.87 -0.77 -33.36
N TYR A 342 -0.36 -0.37 -33.02
CA TYR A 342 -0.68 0.97 -32.49
C TYR A 342 -0.19 1.25 -31.07
N ASP A 343 0.21 0.24 -30.30
CA ASP A 343 0.60 0.41 -28.89
C ASP A 343 2.05 0.83 -28.67
N GLY A 344 2.90 0.68 -29.71
CA GLY A 344 4.32 1.06 -29.67
C GLY A 344 4.64 2.51 -30.03
N MET A 345 3.73 3.23 -30.70
CA MET A 345 3.96 4.66 -31.04
C MET A 345 3.70 5.56 -29.82
N GLN A 346 4.72 5.74 -29.02
CA GLN A 346 4.69 6.59 -27.83
C GLN A 346 4.62 8.06 -28.21
N ASN A 347 3.69 8.77 -27.54
CA ASN A 347 3.55 10.23 -27.57
C ASN A 347 4.80 10.94 -27.05
N ASN A 348 5.77 11.23 -27.85
CA ASN A 348 6.91 12.05 -27.43
C ASN A 348 6.53 13.53 -27.17
N ASN A 349 5.40 14.00 -27.69
CA ASN A 349 4.92 15.38 -27.50
C ASN A 349 3.91 15.58 -26.37
N ALA A 350 3.37 14.51 -25.74
CA ALA A 350 2.35 14.66 -24.69
C ALA A 350 2.92 15.11 -23.33
N LYS A 351 4.24 15.06 -23.13
CA LYS A 351 4.87 15.46 -21.86
C LYS A 351 5.05 16.97 -21.69
N MET A 352 5.19 17.73 -22.76
CA MET A 352 5.45 19.18 -22.65
C MET A 352 4.22 20.03 -22.33
N VAL A 353 3.01 19.61 -22.69
CA VAL A 353 1.81 20.45 -22.56
C VAL A 353 1.08 20.29 -21.23
N LEU A 354 1.30 19.19 -20.48
CA LEU A 354 0.69 19.01 -19.17
C LEU A 354 1.29 19.88 -18.06
N THR A 355 2.43 20.51 -18.30
CA THR A 355 3.06 21.45 -17.38
C THR A 355 2.44 22.85 -17.43
N ALA A 356 1.94 23.29 -18.60
CA ALA A 356 1.39 24.61 -18.76
C ALA A 356 -0.01 24.82 -18.15
N LEU A 357 -0.83 23.75 -18.07
CA LEU A 357 -2.19 23.83 -17.53
C LEU A 357 -2.31 23.51 -16.02
N ARG A 358 -1.20 23.30 -15.33
CA ARG A 358 -1.17 23.08 -13.87
C ARG A 358 -0.68 24.28 -13.06
N ASN A 359 -0.31 25.37 -13.73
CA ASN A 359 0.22 26.56 -13.06
C ASN A 359 -0.84 27.63 -12.76
N ASP A 360 -2.13 27.36 -13.04
CA ASP A 360 -3.24 28.28 -12.75
C ASP A 360 -4.20 27.73 -11.66
N GLU A 361 -3.67 26.99 -10.66
CA GLU A 361 -4.36 26.71 -9.39
C GLU A 361 -3.42 26.88 -8.21
#